data_970206587d06a2cbc20fe3572be8ad26
#
_entry.id   970206587d06a2cbc20fe3572be8ad26
#
_cell.length_a   1.000
_cell.length_b   1.000
_cell.length_c   1.000
_cell.angle_alpha   90.00
_cell.angle_beta   90.00
_cell.angle_gamma   90.00
#
_symmetry.space_group_name_H-M   'P 1'
#
loop_
_entity.id
_entity.type
_entity.pdbx_description
1 polymer ?
#
loop_
_entity_poly.entity_id
_entity_poly.type
_entity_poly.pdbx_seq_one_letter_code
_entity_poly.pdbx_strand_id
1 'polypeptide(L)'
;EKMQRPVSRDQIFEVGSLASSTMGAGRELVRSTPFAGWCMGQRYMLVTITSRLRAMLDDLGMVYELLTSADIAAIPEARRRDWGRYYETQPVCVVIPLDRNVHLFGGDEHQYAFAPEQLNLAITRRSA
;
A
#
# COMPACT_ATOMS: atom_id res chain seq x y z
N GLU A 1 -5.90 -2.11 18.44
CA GLU A 1 -6.92 -3.18 18.57
C GLU A 1 -6.75 -4.13 17.40
N LYS A 2 -6.18 -5.31 17.64
CA LYS A 2 -5.96 -6.30 16.59
C LYS A 2 -7.32 -6.68 16.02
N MET A 3 -7.41 -6.77 14.70
CA MET A 3 -8.61 -7.15 13.97
C MET A 3 -9.31 -8.35 14.65
N GLN A 4 -10.46 -8.12 15.26
CA GLN A 4 -11.21 -9.16 16.00
C GLN A 4 -12.05 -10.05 15.08
N ARG A 5 -12.04 -9.81 13.77
CA ARG A 5 -12.80 -10.61 12.80
C ARG A 5 -11.85 -11.27 11.81
N PRO A 6 -12.06 -12.55 11.50
CA PRO A 6 -11.31 -13.21 10.46
C PRO A 6 -11.52 -12.47 9.13
N VAL A 7 -10.42 -12.12 8.48
CA VAL A 7 -10.41 -11.44 7.18
C VAL A 7 -10.08 -12.48 6.12
N SER A 8 -10.90 -12.56 5.09
CA SER A 8 -10.64 -13.44 3.96
C SER A 8 -9.54 -12.87 3.06
N ARG A 9 -8.71 -13.73 2.49
CA ARG A 9 -7.60 -13.33 1.62
C ARG A 9 -8.04 -12.55 0.39
N ASP A 10 -9.24 -12.80 -0.12
CA ASP A 10 -9.84 -12.09 -1.24
C ASP A 10 -10.23 -10.64 -0.92
N GLN A 11 -10.21 -10.27 0.35
CA GLN A 11 -10.45 -8.90 0.83
C GLN A 11 -9.16 -8.08 1.01
N ILE A 12 -8.02 -8.70 0.76
CA ILE A 12 -6.70 -8.09 0.97
C ILE A 12 -5.97 -7.99 -0.36
N PHE A 13 -5.37 -6.84 -0.63
CA PHE A 13 -4.41 -6.71 -1.70
C PHE A 13 -3.09 -6.15 -1.17
N GLU A 14 -2.02 -6.46 -1.85
CA GLU A 14 -0.69 -6.00 -1.52
C GLU A 14 -0.21 -4.98 -2.55
N VAL A 15 0.40 -3.92 -2.05
CA VAL A 15 1.06 -2.92 -2.90
C VAL A 15 2.56 -3.10 -2.77
N GLY A 16 3.19 -3.35 -3.90
CA GLY A 16 4.64 -3.47 -3.99
C GLY A 16 5.23 -2.51 -5.02
N SER A 17 6.51 -2.19 -4.83
CA SER A 17 7.33 -1.48 -5.83
C SER A 17 6.75 -0.14 -6.30
N LEU A 18 6.41 0.72 -5.36
CA LEU A 18 6.03 2.10 -5.68
C LEU A 18 7.25 2.91 -6.10
N ALA A 19 7.19 3.50 -7.26
CA ALA A 19 8.23 4.38 -7.78
C ALA A 19 7.63 5.60 -8.48
N SER A 20 8.32 6.73 -8.38
CA SER A 20 7.94 7.97 -9.05
C SER A 20 9.18 8.70 -9.52
N SER A 21 9.14 9.19 -10.75
CA SER A 21 10.21 10.02 -11.34
C SER A 21 9.96 11.51 -11.19
N THR A 22 8.76 11.91 -10.79
CA THR A 22 8.35 13.31 -10.64
C THR A 22 7.99 13.63 -9.19
N MET A 23 8.39 14.81 -8.72
CA MET A 23 8.01 15.32 -7.41
C MET A 23 6.49 15.55 -7.36
N GLY A 24 5.83 15.06 -6.32
CA GLY A 24 4.38 15.15 -6.14
C GLY A 24 3.58 13.98 -6.73
N ALA A 25 3.99 13.39 -7.84
CA ALA A 25 3.29 12.25 -8.43
C ALA A 25 3.28 11.02 -7.51
N GLY A 26 4.38 10.76 -6.81
CA GLY A 26 4.45 9.67 -5.83
C GLY A 26 3.49 9.87 -4.66
N ARG A 27 3.34 11.09 -4.18
CA ARG A 27 2.39 11.45 -3.12
C ARG A 27 0.95 11.19 -3.56
N GLU A 28 0.58 11.63 -4.76
CA GLU A 28 -0.76 11.41 -5.32
C GLU A 28 -1.05 9.92 -5.58
N LEU A 29 -0.06 9.18 -6.05
CA LEU A 29 -0.18 7.74 -6.22
C LEU A 29 -0.48 7.05 -4.88
N VAL A 30 0.27 7.37 -3.84
CA VAL A 30 0.05 6.82 -2.50
C VAL A 30 -1.31 7.22 -1.96
N ARG A 31 -1.71 8.48 -2.11
CA ARG A 31 -3.00 8.99 -1.66
C ARG A 31 -4.18 8.29 -2.33
N SER A 32 -4.09 8.02 -3.63
CA SER A 32 -5.18 7.44 -4.44
C SER A 32 -5.25 5.92 -4.38
N THR A 33 -4.21 5.24 -3.94
CA THR A 33 -4.16 3.76 -3.92
C THR A 33 -5.24 3.13 -3.06
N PRO A 34 -5.57 3.62 -1.84
CA PRO A 34 -6.68 3.09 -1.05
C PRO A 34 -8.03 3.18 -1.78
N PHE A 35 -8.28 4.26 -2.49
CA PHE A 35 -9.49 4.43 -3.29
C PHE A 35 -9.58 3.39 -4.41
N ALA A 36 -8.48 3.16 -5.12
CA ALA A 36 -8.43 2.13 -6.16
C ALA A 36 -8.76 0.74 -5.60
N GLY A 37 -8.19 0.38 -4.44
CA GLY A 37 -8.51 -0.86 -3.74
C GLY A 37 -9.98 -0.95 -3.34
N TRP A 38 -10.54 0.13 -2.85
CA TRP A 38 -11.96 0.21 -2.50
C TRP A 38 -12.86 -0.05 -3.71
N CYS A 39 -12.56 0.58 -4.85
CA CYS A 39 -13.30 0.38 -6.09
C CYS A 39 -13.23 -1.07 -6.61
N MET A 40 -12.17 -1.80 -6.29
CA MET A 40 -12.01 -3.23 -6.60
C MET A 40 -12.72 -4.15 -5.61
N GLY A 41 -13.43 -3.62 -4.62
CA GLY A 41 -14.10 -4.40 -3.59
C GLY A 41 -13.17 -4.94 -2.50
N GLN A 42 -11.94 -4.45 -2.42
CA GLN A 42 -11.01 -4.78 -1.35
C GLN A 42 -11.33 -4.04 -0.06
N ARG A 43 -10.88 -4.56 1.05
CA ARG A 43 -11.11 -3.97 2.38
C ARG A 43 -9.83 -3.56 3.09
N TYR A 44 -8.74 -4.23 2.78
CA TYR A 44 -7.45 -4.01 3.42
C TYR A 44 -6.33 -3.96 2.38
N MET A 45 -5.41 -3.06 2.60
CA MET A 45 -4.18 -2.95 1.83
C MET A 45 -3.00 -3.30 2.71
N LEU A 46 -2.16 -4.23 2.26
CA LEU A 46 -0.88 -4.53 2.86
C LEU A 46 0.22 -3.81 2.09
N VAL A 47 1.13 -3.21 2.80
CA VAL A 47 2.30 -2.56 2.20
C VAL A 47 3.47 -2.56 3.16
N THR A 48 4.66 -2.77 2.61
CA THR A 48 5.91 -2.57 3.35
C THR A 48 6.39 -1.15 3.09
N ILE A 49 6.57 -0.39 4.14
CA ILE A 49 6.89 1.03 4.07
C ILE A 49 8.25 1.34 4.70
N THR A 50 9.01 2.20 4.03
CA THR A 50 10.23 2.80 4.57
C THR A 50 9.88 3.93 5.54
N SER A 51 10.86 4.41 6.32
CA SER A 51 10.68 5.56 7.20
C SER A 51 10.20 6.82 6.44
N ARG A 52 10.69 7.02 5.22
CA ARG A 52 10.26 8.13 4.36
C ARG A 52 8.80 7.99 3.93
N LEU A 53 8.40 6.80 3.51
CA LEU A 53 7.01 6.54 3.12
C LEU A 53 6.08 6.64 4.32
N ARG A 54 6.52 6.18 5.49
CA ARG A 54 5.78 6.34 6.75
C ARG A 54 5.48 7.81 7.05
N ALA A 55 6.48 8.68 6.97
CA ALA A 55 6.28 10.11 7.16
C ALA A 55 5.26 10.70 6.16
N MET A 56 5.26 10.22 4.92
CA MET A 56 4.27 10.63 3.91
C MET A 56 2.86 10.16 4.27
N LEU A 57 2.69 8.92 4.75
CA LEU A 57 1.38 8.41 5.20
C LEU A 57 0.84 9.24 6.37
N ASP A 58 1.70 9.56 7.33
CA ASP A 58 1.34 10.38 8.49
C ASP A 58 0.91 11.79 8.06
N ASP A 59 1.65 12.40 7.15
CA ASP A 59 1.34 13.73 6.61
C ASP A 59 0.04 13.76 5.79
N LEU A 60 -0.29 12.65 5.12
CA LEU A 60 -1.57 12.49 4.43
C LEU A 60 -2.75 12.24 5.38
N GLY A 61 -2.50 12.00 6.65
CA GLY A 61 -3.53 11.60 7.60
C GLY A 61 -4.07 10.19 7.35
N MET A 62 -3.25 9.32 6.74
CA MET A 62 -3.65 7.95 6.45
C MET A 62 -3.65 7.12 7.73
N VAL A 63 -4.73 6.38 7.95
CA VAL A 63 -4.89 5.46 9.09
C VAL A 63 -4.31 4.11 8.71
N TYR A 64 -3.37 3.61 9.50
CA TYR A 64 -2.75 2.30 9.31
C TYR A 64 -2.36 1.67 10.64
N GLU A 65 -2.14 0.37 10.64
CA GLU A 65 -1.67 -0.39 11.80
C GLU A 65 -0.37 -1.11 11.46
N LEU A 66 0.60 -1.05 12.38
CA LEU A 66 1.86 -1.78 12.27
C LEU A 66 1.61 -3.28 12.53
N LEU A 67 2.05 -4.12 11.60
CA LEU A 67 1.97 -5.57 11.75
C LEU A 67 3.29 -6.16 12.25
N THR A 68 4.39 -5.85 11.56
CA THR A 68 5.71 -6.40 11.87
C THR A 68 6.80 -5.57 11.22
N SER A 69 8.01 -5.68 11.75
CA SER A 69 9.21 -5.20 11.08
C SER A 69 9.52 -6.08 9.87
N ALA A 70 10.00 -5.48 8.79
CA ALA A 70 10.54 -6.21 7.67
C ALA A 70 12.05 -6.43 7.93
N ASP A 71 12.46 -7.69 8.01
CA ASP A 71 13.83 -8.07 8.32
C ASP A 71 14.50 -8.69 7.08
N ILE A 72 15.69 -8.20 6.76
CA ILE A 72 16.52 -8.76 5.69
C ILE A 72 16.84 -10.25 5.92
N ALA A 73 16.88 -10.70 7.16
CA ALA A 73 17.10 -12.10 7.49
C ALA A 73 16.01 -13.04 6.94
N ALA A 74 14.80 -12.53 6.69
CA ALA A 74 13.72 -13.28 6.04
C ALA A 74 13.95 -13.49 4.54
N ILE A 75 14.91 -12.78 3.93
CA ILE A 75 15.27 -12.90 2.52
C ILE A 75 16.38 -13.95 2.37
N PRO A 76 16.25 -14.89 1.41
CA PRO A 76 17.34 -15.82 1.09
C PRO A 76 18.64 -15.07 0.82
N GLU A 77 19.74 -15.53 1.40
CA GLU A 77 21.04 -14.84 1.35
C GLU A 77 21.47 -14.50 -0.08
N ALA A 78 21.24 -15.42 -1.03
CA ALA A 78 21.58 -15.21 -2.44
C ALA A 78 20.86 -14.01 -3.07
N ARG A 79 19.74 -13.56 -2.51
CA ARG A 79 18.91 -12.46 -3.02
C ARG A 79 19.07 -11.16 -2.24
N ARG A 80 19.80 -11.15 -1.12
CA ARG A 80 19.93 -9.95 -0.28
C ARG A 80 20.62 -8.79 -0.99
N ARG A 81 21.54 -9.08 -1.92
CA ARG A 81 22.24 -8.05 -2.72
C ARG A 81 21.31 -7.23 -3.60
N ASP A 82 20.22 -7.82 -4.08
CA ASP A 82 19.27 -7.16 -4.97
C ASP A 82 18.54 -5.99 -4.29
N TRP A 83 18.52 -5.99 -2.96
CA TRP A 83 17.84 -4.98 -2.16
C TRP A 83 18.72 -3.79 -1.79
N GLY A 84 20.04 -3.86 -2.02
CA GLY A 84 20.96 -2.78 -1.72
C GLY A 84 20.80 -2.27 -0.29
N ARG A 85 20.56 -0.96 -0.16
CA ARG A 85 20.43 -0.28 1.13
C ARG A 85 18.98 -0.17 1.63
N TYR A 86 18.05 -0.84 0.98
CA TYR A 86 16.62 -0.73 1.32
C TYR A 86 16.33 -1.00 2.80
N TYR A 87 16.92 -2.06 3.36
CA TYR A 87 16.69 -2.46 4.76
C TYR A 87 17.35 -1.53 5.80
N GLU A 88 18.26 -0.66 5.39
CA GLU A 88 18.78 0.40 6.26
C GLU A 88 17.71 1.47 6.58
N THR A 89 16.65 1.54 5.82
CA THR A 89 15.51 2.42 6.05
C THR A 89 14.56 1.92 7.13
N GLN A 90 14.86 0.80 7.76
CA GLN A 90 14.02 0.14 8.77
C GLN A 90 12.59 -0.08 8.31
N PRO A 91 12.37 -0.81 7.21
CA PRO A 91 11.04 -1.00 6.66
C PRO A 91 10.15 -1.79 7.61
N VAL A 92 8.87 -1.47 7.60
CA VAL A 92 7.84 -2.14 8.38
C VAL A 92 6.66 -2.53 7.50
N CYS A 93 6.06 -3.65 7.80
CA CYS A 93 4.82 -4.06 7.15
C CYS A 93 3.63 -3.46 7.91
N VAL A 94 2.75 -2.81 7.18
CA VAL A 94 1.54 -2.20 7.74
C VAL A 94 0.30 -2.70 7.03
N VAL A 95 -0.82 -2.66 7.72
CA VAL A 95 -2.15 -2.84 7.13
C VAL A 95 -2.90 -1.51 7.15
N ILE A 96 -3.52 -1.19 6.03
CA ILE A 96 -4.31 0.01 5.85
C ILE A 96 -5.77 -0.40 5.67
N PRO A 97 -6.64 -0.19 6.67
CA PRO A 97 -8.07 -0.42 6.53
C PRO A 97 -8.66 0.63 5.59
N LEU A 98 -9.29 0.20 4.50
CA LEU A 98 -9.77 1.13 3.46
C LEU A 98 -10.97 1.95 3.94
N ASP A 99 -11.86 1.35 4.71
CA ASP A 99 -13.03 2.01 5.28
C ASP A 99 -12.68 3.15 6.26
N ARG A 100 -11.51 3.09 6.87
CA ARG A 100 -11.00 4.14 7.76
C ARG A 100 -10.27 5.26 7.04
N ASN A 101 -10.12 5.16 5.73
CA ASN A 101 -9.39 6.10 4.88
C ASN A 101 -10.27 6.78 3.82
N VAL A 102 -11.60 6.70 3.98
CA VAL A 102 -12.56 7.30 3.03
C VAL A 102 -12.40 8.82 2.88
N HIS A 103 -11.85 9.48 3.88
CA HIS A 103 -11.54 10.91 3.83
C HIS A 103 -10.48 11.27 2.77
N LEU A 104 -9.74 10.27 2.27
CA LEU A 104 -8.75 10.43 1.20
C LEU A 104 -9.34 10.20 -0.21
N PHE A 105 -10.58 9.72 -0.31
CA PHE A 105 -11.19 9.28 -1.57
C PHE A 105 -11.76 10.42 -2.42
N GLY A 106 -11.98 11.57 -1.85
CA GLY A 106 -12.53 12.71 -2.54
C GLY A 106 -12.04 14.03 -1.99
N GLY A 107 -12.19 15.06 -2.78
CA GLY A 107 -11.87 16.43 -2.43
C GLY A 107 -11.91 17.28 -3.68
N ASP A 108 -12.44 18.49 -3.56
CA ASP A 108 -12.61 19.43 -4.68
C ASP A 108 -11.28 19.87 -5.31
N GLU A 109 -10.16 19.52 -4.67
CA GLU A 109 -8.81 19.86 -5.13
C GLU A 109 -8.17 18.81 -6.04
N HIS A 110 -8.83 17.68 -6.29
CA HIS A 110 -8.24 16.58 -7.03
C HIS A 110 -8.77 16.53 -8.47
N GLN A 111 -7.88 16.81 -9.40
CA GLN A 111 -8.15 16.84 -10.83
C GLN A 111 -8.15 15.44 -11.49
N TYR A 112 -8.15 14.37 -10.71
CA TYR A 112 -8.06 13.03 -11.26
C TYR A 112 -9.41 12.32 -11.18
N ALA A 113 -9.90 11.91 -12.33
CA ALA A 113 -11.02 10.99 -12.43
C ALA A 113 -10.49 9.56 -12.51
N PHE A 114 -11.09 8.66 -11.73
CA PHE A 114 -10.83 7.23 -11.84
C PHE A 114 -11.60 6.70 -13.04
N ALA A 115 -10.90 6.23 -14.08
CA ALA A 115 -11.49 5.63 -15.27
C ALA A 115 -11.30 4.11 -15.26
N PRO A 116 -12.28 3.33 -14.76
CA PRO A 116 -12.16 1.87 -14.63
C PRO A 116 -11.86 1.16 -15.94
N GLU A 117 -12.34 1.68 -17.05
CA GLU A 117 -12.10 1.14 -18.38
C GLU A 117 -10.63 1.23 -18.84
N GLN A 118 -9.82 2.04 -18.20
CA GLN A 118 -8.38 2.17 -18.48
C GLN A 118 -7.52 1.31 -17.56
N LEU A 119 -8.14 0.67 -16.56
CA LEU A 119 -7.45 -0.26 -15.67
C LEU A 119 -7.44 -1.65 -16.27
N ASN A 120 -6.35 -1.99 -16.95
CA ASN A 120 -6.03 -3.37 -17.28
C ASN A 120 -5.52 -4.07 -16.01
N LEU A 121 -6.44 -4.47 -15.15
CA LEU A 121 -6.13 -5.29 -13.99
C LEU A 121 -6.00 -6.74 -14.45
N ALA A 122 -4.78 -7.19 -14.65
CA ALA A 122 -4.49 -8.60 -14.78
C ALA A 122 -4.67 -9.26 -13.40
N ILE A 123 -5.90 -9.62 -13.07
CA ILE A 123 -6.18 -10.43 -11.89
C ILE A 123 -5.76 -11.86 -12.25
N THR A 124 -4.52 -12.20 -11.95
CA THR A 124 -4.10 -13.59 -11.99
C THR A 124 -4.71 -14.27 -10.78
N ARG A 125 -5.89 -14.88 -10.96
CA ARG A 125 -6.38 -15.85 -9.99
C ARG A 125 -5.39 -17.02 -10.01
N ARG A 126 -4.53 -17.11 -9.02
CA ARG A 126 -3.87 -18.37 -8.73
C ARG A 126 -4.99 -19.33 -8.28
N SER A 127 -5.39 -20.22 -9.15
CA SER A 127 -6.14 -21.39 -8.76
C SER A 127 -5.33 -22.14 -7.70
N ALA A 128 -5.96 -22.37 -6.57
CA ALA A 128 -5.39 -23.14 -5.46
C ALA A 128 -5.02 -24.55 -5.91
#